data_4e91ef68c816b0ebe608f4297dac29a3
#
_entry.id   4e91ef68c816b0ebe608f4297dac29a3
#
_cell.length_a   1.000
_cell.length_b   1.000
_cell.length_c   1.000
_cell.angle_alpha   90.00
_cell.angle_beta   90.00
_cell.angle_gamma   90.00
#
_symmetry.space_group_name_H-M   'P 1'
#
loop_
_entity.id
_entity.type
_entity.pdbx_description
1 polymer ?
#
loop_
_entity_poly.entity_id
_entity_poly.type
_entity_poly.pdbx_seq_one_letter_code
_entity_poly.pdbx_strand_id
1 'polypeptide(L)'
;MTTLNQRKTFFTVKTTNSLSPALKHCPQVRGRVVRLKIITPRKPNSARRPVVKAKLVNRRRVTAHIPGIGHTLRRFSEVLIKGTGPRDLPGVNYRCCRGVYDLGPVLKKKRRKSIYGVNNPYKPLRKKERIKLGTYNIKRKQK
;
A
#
# COMPACT_ATOMS: atom_id res chain seq x y z
N MET A 1 -29.33 31.08 -20.50
CA MET A 1 -30.23 30.05 -19.95
C MET A 1 -29.84 28.69 -20.52
N THR A 2 -29.72 27.69 -19.70
CA THR A 2 -29.41 26.30 -20.12
C THR A 2 -30.65 25.62 -20.68
N THR A 3 -30.56 24.96 -21.83
CA THR A 3 -31.65 24.21 -22.44
C THR A 3 -31.96 22.92 -21.64
N LEU A 4 -33.15 22.37 -21.84
CA LEU A 4 -33.56 21.09 -21.20
C LEU A 4 -32.58 19.93 -21.51
N ASN A 5 -32.03 19.88 -22.71
CA ASN A 5 -31.05 18.86 -23.08
C ASN A 5 -29.69 19.07 -22.37
N GLN A 6 -29.25 20.29 -22.16
CA GLN A 6 -28.06 20.61 -21.39
C GLN A 6 -28.24 20.25 -19.90
N ARG A 7 -29.45 20.41 -19.31
CA ARG A 7 -29.77 19.94 -17.97
C ARG A 7 -29.73 18.42 -17.84
N LYS A 8 -30.19 17.67 -18.84
CA LYS A 8 -30.10 16.20 -18.83
C LYS A 8 -28.64 15.70 -18.80
N THR A 9 -27.73 16.38 -19.48
CA THR A 9 -26.31 16.00 -19.47
C THR A 9 -25.61 16.33 -18.14
N PHE A 10 -26.11 17.28 -17.36
CA PHE A 10 -25.56 17.60 -16.04
C PHE A 10 -25.78 16.52 -15.00
N PHE A 11 -26.79 15.67 -15.14
CA PHE A 11 -27.11 14.57 -14.22
C PHE A 11 -26.51 13.22 -14.62
N THR A 12 -25.80 13.13 -15.72
CA THR A 12 -25.05 11.90 -16.03
C THR A 12 -23.85 11.81 -15.12
N VAL A 13 -24.00 11.05 -14.02
CA VAL A 13 -22.87 10.66 -13.17
C VAL A 13 -21.89 9.90 -14.06
N LYS A 14 -20.75 10.51 -14.38
CA LYS A 14 -19.66 9.82 -15.07
C LYS A 14 -19.18 8.72 -14.15
N THR A 15 -19.57 7.47 -14.43
CA THR A 15 -19.03 6.30 -13.75
C THR A 15 -17.57 6.13 -14.15
N THR A 16 -16.65 6.60 -13.32
CA THR A 16 -15.23 6.37 -13.53
C THR A 16 -14.91 4.91 -13.22
N ASN A 17 -14.42 4.18 -14.21
CA ASN A 17 -13.98 2.81 -14.00
C ASN A 17 -12.81 2.79 -13.02
N SER A 18 -12.97 2.11 -11.90
CA SER A 18 -11.91 1.96 -10.90
C SER A 18 -10.76 1.12 -11.46
N LEU A 19 -9.52 1.63 -11.39
CA LEU A 19 -8.31 0.88 -11.74
C LEU A 19 -8.04 -0.31 -10.80
N SER A 20 -8.75 -0.39 -9.68
CA SER A 20 -8.58 -1.43 -8.66
C SER A 20 -9.91 -2.01 -8.18
N PRO A 21 -10.69 -2.66 -9.06
CA PRO A 21 -12.06 -3.11 -8.76
C PRO A 21 -12.12 -4.17 -7.65
N ALA A 22 -11.03 -4.90 -7.37
CA ALA A 22 -11.01 -5.90 -6.31
C ALA A 22 -11.04 -5.32 -4.91
N LEU A 23 -10.70 -4.02 -4.72
CA LEU A 23 -10.71 -3.37 -3.41
C LEU A 23 -12.09 -2.82 -3.02
N LYS A 24 -13.08 -2.79 -3.92
CA LYS A 24 -14.44 -2.30 -3.67
C LYS A 24 -14.46 -0.93 -2.95
N HIS A 25 -13.78 0.06 -3.54
CA HIS A 25 -13.63 1.42 -3.00
C HIS A 25 -12.86 1.55 -1.67
N CYS A 26 -12.35 0.46 -1.10
CA CYS A 26 -11.47 0.53 0.06
C CYS A 26 -10.05 0.98 -0.38
N PRO A 27 -9.38 1.88 0.37
CA PRO A 27 -8.04 2.32 0.03
C PRO A 27 -7.00 1.19 0.13
N GLN A 28 -7.21 0.26 1.04
CA GLN A 28 -6.34 -0.89 1.29
C GLN A 28 -7.17 -2.04 1.85
N VAL A 29 -6.79 -3.28 1.51
CA VAL A 29 -7.46 -4.49 2.00
C VAL A 29 -6.42 -5.52 2.41
N ARG A 30 -6.67 -6.22 3.52
CA ARG A 30 -5.86 -7.35 3.98
C ARG A 30 -6.07 -8.56 3.06
N GLY A 31 -4.98 -9.30 2.81
CA GLY A 31 -5.02 -10.53 2.04
C GLY A 31 -4.03 -11.56 2.57
N ARG A 32 -4.27 -12.82 2.27
CA ARG A 32 -3.37 -13.93 2.59
C ARG A 32 -2.67 -14.40 1.32
N VAL A 33 -1.35 -14.59 1.39
CA VAL A 33 -0.51 -15.05 0.30
C VAL A 33 -0.86 -16.49 -0.07
N VAL A 34 -1.19 -16.71 -1.34
CA VAL A 34 -1.44 -18.05 -1.90
C VAL A 34 -0.17 -18.58 -2.58
N ARG A 35 0.48 -17.74 -3.39
CA ARG A 35 1.68 -18.11 -4.16
C ARG A 35 2.56 -16.89 -4.41
N LEU A 36 3.86 -17.09 -4.34
CA LEU A 36 4.88 -16.13 -4.74
C LEU A 36 5.34 -16.45 -6.17
N LYS A 37 5.62 -15.42 -6.96
CA LYS A 37 6.15 -15.51 -8.32
C LYS A 37 7.15 -14.38 -8.58
N ILE A 38 8.02 -14.60 -9.55
CA ILE A 38 8.86 -13.57 -10.14
C ILE A 38 8.33 -13.34 -11.56
N ILE A 39 8.13 -12.09 -11.93
CA ILE A 39 7.63 -11.72 -13.27
C ILE A 39 8.63 -10.75 -13.90
N THR A 40 8.91 -10.97 -15.17
CA THR A 40 9.69 -10.04 -16.01
C THR A 40 8.78 -8.95 -16.56
N PRO A 41 9.23 -7.69 -16.62
CA PRO A 41 8.47 -6.62 -17.24
C PRO A 41 8.45 -6.76 -18.77
N ARG A 42 7.54 -6.01 -19.40
CA ARG A 42 7.51 -5.91 -20.87
C ARG A 42 8.65 -5.02 -21.38
N LYS A 43 9.08 -5.24 -22.64
CA LYS A 43 10.02 -4.34 -23.33
C LYS A 43 9.52 -2.86 -23.27
N PRO A 44 10.41 -1.88 -23.11
CA PRO A 44 11.88 -1.95 -23.16
C PRO A 44 12.56 -2.30 -21.82
N ASN A 45 11.80 -2.52 -20.73
CA ASN A 45 12.39 -2.75 -19.41
C ASN A 45 12.80 -4.21 -19.20
N SER A 46 13.91 -4.42 -18.46
CA SER A 46 14.37 -5.72 -18.02
C SER A 46 14.60 -5.73 -16.50
N ALA A 47 13.97 -6.65 -15.80
CA ALA A 47 14.13 -6.85 -14.36
C ALA A 47 13.49 -8.16 -13.91
N ARG A 48 13.79 -8.61 -12.70
CA ARG A 48 13.09 -9.70 -12.01
C ARG A 48 12.28 -9.10 -10.87
N ARG A 49 10.96 -8.95 -11.06
CA ARG A 49 10.09 -8.30 -10.08
C ARG A 49 9.31 -9.32 -9.26
N PRO A 50 9.47 -9.34 -7.93
CA PRO A 50 8.70 -10.23 -7.08
C PRO A 50 7.24 -9.79 -7.02
N VAL A 51 6.34 -10.74 -7.19
CA VAL A 51 4.89 -10.54 -7.08
C VAL A 51 4.27 -11.63 -6.23
N VAL A 52 3.17 -11.32 -5.61
CA VAL A 52 2.38 -12.24 -4.81
C VAL A 52 0.99 -12.40 -5.39
N LYS A 53 0.52 -13.64 -5.53
CA LYS A 53 -0.90 -13.94 -5.69
C LYS A 53 -1.50 -14.07 -4.30
N ALA A 54 -2.43 -13.18 -3.95
CA ALA A 54 -3.09 -13.16 -2.65
C ALA A 54 -4.61 -13.30 -2.79
N LYS A 55 -5.22 -13.95 -1.79
CA LYS A 55 -6.66 -13.98 -1.59
C LYS A 55 -7.01 -12.90 -0.57
N LEU A 56 -7.80 -11.91 -0.98
CA LEU A 56 -8.29 -10.84 -0.13
C LEU A 56 -9.37 -11.34 0.83
N VAL A 57 -9.63 -10.58 1.90
CA VAL A 57 -10.73 -10.87 2.84
C VAL A 57 -12.09 -10.91 2.13
N ASN A 58 -12.29 -10.09 1.10
CA ASN A 58 -13.50 -10.11 0.26
C ASN A 58 -13.56 -11.28 -0.73
N ARG A 59 -12.75 -12.35 -0.51
CA ARG A 59 -12.66 -13.61 -1.31
C ARG A 59 -12.10 -13.45 -2.73
N ARG A 60 -11.84 -12.22 -3.21
CA ARG A 60 -11.22 -12.00 -4.53
C ARG A 60 -9.74 -12.36 -4.52
N ARG A 61 -9.24 -12.89 -5.66
CA ARG A 61 -7.80 -13.16 -5.85
C ARG A 61 -7.18 -12.05 -6.68
N VAL A 62 -6.04 -11.55 -6.23
CA VAL A 62 -5.30 -10.47 -6.90
C VAL A 62 -3.82 -10.80 -7.02
N THR A 63 -3.18 -10.22 -8.04
CA THR A 63 -1.73 -10.25 -8.18
C THR A 63 -1.18 -8.88 -7.78
N ALA A 64 -0.32 -8.83 -6.76
CA ALA A 64 0.24 -7.61 -6.22
C ALA A 64 1.77 -7.62 -6.27
N HIS A 65 2.37 -6.49 -6.65
CA HIS A 65 3.82 -6.30 -6.67
C HIS A 65 4.35 -6.07 -5.25
N ILE A 66 5.49 -6.66 -4.93
CA ILE A 66 6.22 -6.44 -3.67
C ILE A 66 7.25 -5.33 -3.92
N PRO A 67 7.11 -4.12 -3.36
CA PRO A 67 8.06 -3.03 -3.57
C PRO A 67 9.34 -3.22 -2.77
N GLY A 68 10.46 -2.74 -3.29
CA GLY A 68 11.76 -2.78 -2.62
C GLY A 68 12.55 -4.06 -2.86
N ILE A 69 13.61 -4.23 -2.08
CA ILE A 69 14.56 -5.34 -2.20
C ILE A 69 14.36 -6.32 -1.06
N GLY A 70 14.33 -7.61 -1.39
CA GLY A 70 14.18 -8.70 -0.43
C GLY A 70 12.80 -8.75 0.25
N HIS A 71 12.37 -9.91 0.66
CA HIS A 71 11.16 -10.12 1.47
C HIS A 71 11.22 -11.48 2.15
N THR A 72 10.52 -11.61 3.28
CA THR A 72 10.41 -12.85 4.07
C THR A 72 9.07 -13.56 3.88
N LEU A 73 8.23 -13.07 2.96
CA LEU A 73 6.91 -13.64 2.74
C LEU A 73 6.99 -15.10 2.32
N ARG A 74 6.09 -15.91 2.87
CA ARG A 74 5.87 -17.31 2.54
C ARG A 74 4.40 -17.55 2.17
N ARG A 75 4.07 -18.76 1.78
CA ARG A 75 2.68 -19.17 1.61
C ARG A 75 1.92 -18.97 2.93
N PHE A 76 0.70 -18.46 2.86
CA PHE A 76 -0.17 -18.09 3.98
C PHE A 76 0.22 -16.84 4.78
N SER A 77 1.35 -16.19 4.52
CA SER A 77 1.66 -14.89 5.11
C SER A 77 0.55 -13.86 4.87
N GLU A 78 0.36 -12.96 5.82
CA GLU A 78 -0.60 -11.87 5.71
C GLU A 78 0.04 -10.61 5.15
N VAL A 79 -0.67 -9.93 4.25
CA VAL A 79 -0.19 -8.71 3.59
C VAL A 79 -1.31 -7.68 3.45
N LEU A 80 -0.95 -6.40 3.53
CA LEU A 80 -1.84 -5.30 3.21
C LEU A 80 -1.64 -4.90 1.74
N ILE A 81 -2.73 -4.83 0.98
CA ILE A 81 -2.71 -4.58 -0.46
C ILE A 81 -3.43 -3.29 -0.79
N LYS A 82 -2.82 -2.47 -1.65
CA LYS A 82 -3.38 -1.23 -2.19
C LYS A 82 -3.48 -1.24 -3.71
N GLY A 83 -4.37 -0.42 -4.25
CA GLY A 83 -4.69 -0.33 -5.67
C GLY A 83 -3.72 0.54 -6.46
N THR A 84 -2.44 0.16 -6.54
CA THR A 84 -1.44 0.86 -7.36
C THR A 84 -0.43 -0.14 -7.89
N GLY A 85 -0.52 -0.50 -9.15
CA GLY A 85 0.44 -1.40 -9.79
C GLY A 85 1.68 -0.69 -10.34
N PRO A 86 2.76 -1.41 -10.67
CA PRO A 86 3.84 -0.89 -11.48
C PRO A 86 3.39 -0.79 -12.95
N ARG A 87 3.82 0.26 -13.66
CA ARG A 87 3.40 0.49 -15.06
C ARG A 87 3.99 -0.52 -16.05
N ASP A 88 5.09 -1.15 -15.71
CA ASP A 88 5.85 -2.07 -16.56
C ASP A 88 5.43 -3.54 -16.43
N LEU A 89 4.57 -3.88 -15.48
CA LEU A 89 4.04 -5.23 -15.32
C LEU A 89 2.57 -5.30 -15.76
N PRO A 90 2.26 -5.83 -16.95
CA PRO A 90 0.89 -6.02 -17.40
C PRO A 90 0.15 -6.99 -16.47
N GLY A 91 -1.13 -6.70 -16.18
CA GLY A 91 -1.97 -7.51 -15.30
C GLY A 91 -1.68 -7.40 -13.81
N VAL A 92 -0.73 -6.55 -13.37
CA VAL A 92 -0.41 -6.32 -11.96
C VAL A 92 -0.86 -4.92 -11.55
N ASN A 93 -2.11 -4.78 -11.12
CA ASN A 93 -2.73 -3.51 -10.77
C ASN A 93 -2.65 -3.17 -9.28
N TYR A 94 -2.05 -4.05 -8.47
CA TYR A 94 -1.99 -3.93 -7.02
C TYR A 94 -0.56 -3.95 -6.51
N ARG A 95 -0.35 -3.40 -5.31
CA ARG A 95 0.94 -3.38 -4.63
C ARG A 95 0.78 -3.69 -3.16
N CYS A 96 1.73 -4.45 -2.59
CA CYS A 96 1.80 -4.69 -1.14
C CYS A 96 2.36 -3.46 -0.41
N CYS A 97 1.85 -3.18 0.79
CA CYS A 97 2.36 -2.17 1.70
C CYS A 97 3.45 -2.77 2.57
N ARG A 98 4.61 -2.10 2.64
CA ARG A 98 5.73 -2.47 3.53
C ARG A 98 5.50 -1.97 4.95
N GLY A 99 6.07 -2.67 5.93
CA GLY A 99 6.01 -2.30 7.34
C GLY A 99 4.68 -2.63 8.01
N VAL A 100 3.85 -3.47 7.38
CA VAL A 100 2.54 -3.89 7.90
C VAL A 100 2.39 -5.40 7.72
N TYR A 101 1.85 -6.06 8.74
CA TYR A 101 1.75 -7.52 8.83
C TYR A 101 3.12 -8.21 8.59
N ASP A 102 3.14 -9.32 7.85
CA ASP A 102 4.35 -10.12 7.64
C ASP A 102 5.35 -9.51 6.63
N LEU A 103 4.98 -8.42 5.96
CA LEU A 103 5.87 -7.75 5.03
C LEU A 103 6.65 -6.62 5.73
N GLY A 104 7.81 -6.94 6.27
CA GLY A 104 8.67 -6.00 6.97
C GLY A 104 9.15 -4.82 6.12
N PRO A 105 9.65 -3.75 6.77
CA PRO A 105 10.21 -2.57 6.11
C PRO A 105 11.55 -2.89 5.44
N VAL A 106 12.00 -2.01 4.52
CA VAL A 106 13.33 -2.06 3.92
C VAL A 106 14.25 -1.10 4.66
N LEU A 107 14.89 -1.54 5.75
CA LEU A 107 15.60 -0.73 6.75
C LEU A 107 16.66 0.22 6.18
N LYS A 108 17.42 -0.19 5.17
CA LYS A 108 18.53 0.61 4.60
C LYS A 108 18.09 1.76 3.69
N LYS A 109 16.79 2.04 3.53
CA LYS A 109 16.28 3.10 2.66
C LYS A 109 16.27 4.46 3.35
N LYS A 110 17.12 5.39 2.86
CA LYS A 110 17.20 6.78 3.32
C LYS A 110 16.15 7.68 2.66
N ARG A 111 15.83 7.44 1.36
CA ARG A 111 14.83 8.20 0.57
C ARG A 111 13.54 7.40 0.41
N ARG A 112 12.40 8.08 0.17
CA ARG A 112 11.06 7.48 -0.03
C ARG A 112 10.66 6.52 1.10
N LYS A 113 10.93 6.87 2.34
CA LYS A 113 10.75 6.02 3.52
C LYS A 113 9.36 5.41 3.64
N SER A 114 8.29 6.17 3.38
CA SER A 114 6.90 5.70 3.51
C SER A 114 6.53 4.55 2.56
N ILE A 115 7.08 4.55 1.32
CA ILE A 115 6.83 3.44 0.36
C ILE A 115 7.45 2.14 0.84
N TYR A 116 8.56 2.23 1.57
CA TYR A 116 9.31 1.09 2.07
C TYR A 116 9.04 0.76 3.55
N GLY A 117 8.03 1.40 4.15
CA GLY A 117 7.62 1.14 5.53
C GLY A 117 8.65 1.55 6.59
N VAL A 118 9.59 2.44 6.24
CA VAL A 118 10.62 2.90 7.17
C VAL A 118 10.12 4.10 7.96
N ASN A 119 10.23 4.04 9.29
CA ASN A 119 9.88 5.15 10.16
C ASN A 119 10.83 6.35 9.94
N ASN A 120 10.29 7.55 10.04
CA ASN A 120 11.10 8.76 10.03
C ASN A 120 11.64 9.01 11.44
N PRO A 121 12.97 8.98 11.67
CA PRO A 121 13.57 9.23 12.99
C PRO A 121 13.29 10.65 13.50
N TYR A 122 13.06 11.61 12.60
CA TYR A 122 12.75 12.99 12.93
C TYR A 122 11.24 13.28 13.01
N LYS A 123 10.39 12.24 13.01
CA LYS A 123 8.96 12.48 13.17
C LYS A 123 8.69 13.06 14.55
N PRO A 124 8.10 14.24 14.65
CA PRO A 124 7.78 14.85 15.93
C PRO A 124 6.90 13.90 16.73
N LEU A 125 7.21 13.72 18.00
CA LEU A 125 6.42 12.88 18.91
C LEU A 125 4.96 13.33 18.90
N ARG A 126 4.03 12.39 18.89
CA ARG A 126 2.61 12.69 19.00
C ARG A 126 2.35 13.45 20.32
N LYS A 127 1.36 14.35 20.33
CA LYS A 127 1.02 15.17 21.51
C LYS A 127 0.93 14.35 22.82
N LYS A 128 0.34 13.13 22.75
CA LYS A 128 0.25 12.18 23.89
C LYS A 128 1.61 11.71 24.40
N GLU A 129 2.58 11.46 23.51
CA GLU A 129 3.93 11.00 23.86
C GLU A 129 4.76 12.16 24.42
N ARG A 130 4.57 13.39 23.90
CA ARG A 130 5.19 14.62 24.44
C ARG A 130 4.73 14.89 25.87
N ILE A 131 3.45 14.71 26.18
CA ILE A 131 2.89 14.87 27.53
C ILE A 131 3.50 13.85 28.50
N LYS A 132 3.62 12.56 28.10
CA LYS A 132 4.24 11.52 28.92
C LYS A 132 5.71 11.83 29.23
N LEU A 133 6.48 12.30 28.23
CA LEU A 133 7.89 12.69 28.43
C LEU A 133 8.01 13.95 29.28
N GLY A 134 7.13 14.93 29.12
CA GLY A 134 7.07 16.13 29.96
C GLY A 134 6.80 15.80 31.43
N THR A 135 5.83 14.97 31.73
CA THR A 135 5.53 14.52 33.11
C THR A 135 6.65 13.68 33.72
N TYR A 136 7.36 12.89 32.93
CA TYR A 136 8.52 12.11 33.42
C TYR A 136 9.68 13.04 33.82
N ASN A 137 9.95 14.08 33.05
CA ASN A 137 11.01 15.04 33.35
C ASN A 137 10.69 15.92 34.56
N ILE A 138 9.43 16.24 34.82
CA ILE A 138 9.00 16.98 36.03
C ILE A 138 9.25 16.13 37.29
N LYS A 139 8.89 14.83 37.25
CA LYS A 139 9.13 13.91 38.38
C LYS A 139 10.62 13.69 38.68
N ARG A 140 11.52 13.83 37.70
CA ARG A 140 12.97 13.70 37.90
C ARG A 140 13.61 14.95 38.53
N LYS A 141 13.00 16.10 38.36
CA LYS A 141 13.49 17.39 38.96
C LYS A 141 13.04 17.57 40.42
N GLN A 142 12.13 16.73 40.91
CA GLN A 142 11.60 16.75 42.29
C GLN A 142 12.22 15.67 43.19
N LYS A 143 13.23 14.93 42.74
CA LYS A 143 14.08 14.02 43.52
C LYS A 143 15.49 14.53 43.54
#